data_e89d95307f3b9a2162f38aaaaf2156f4
#
_entry.id   e89d95307f3b9a2162f38aaaaf2156f4
#
_cell.length_a   1.000
_cell.length_b   1.000
_cell.length_c   1.000
_cell.angle_alpha   90.00
_cell.angle_beta   90.00
_cell.angle_gamma   90.00
#
_symmetry.space_group_name_H-M   'P 1'
#
loop_
_entity.id
_entity.type
_entity.pdbx_description
1 polymer ?
#
loop_
_entity_poly.entity_id
_entity_poly.type
_entity_poly.pdbx_seq_one_letter_code
_entity_poly.pdbx_strand_id
1 'polypeptide(L)'
;MSKLIIFDWDGTIVDSTSHIVQSINQACFTLYKHTFDEKKIKSVIGLSLPIAFKTLTGSESQTEFNEFADLYKKLYIIERPRPFESVILGLDRLKNNNFTLAVATGKSRRGLDNDFTAYDLRKYFSDSKTADECFSKPHPQMIEEIYTNLMFDRTSVT
;
A
#
# COMPACT_ATOMS: atom_id res chain seq x y z
N MET A 1 3.07 -8.67 27.90
CA MET A 1 4.02 -8.49 26.77
C MET A 1 3.35 -7.59 25.74
N SER A 2 4.06 -6.57 25.26
CA SER A 2 3.58 -5.76 24.13
C SER A 2 3.49 -6.65 22.87
N LYS A 3 2.46 -6.44 22.06
CA LYS A 3 2.27 -7.15 20.78
C LYS A 3 2.45 -6.17 19.62
N LEU A 4 3.02 -6.66 18.53
CA LEU A 4 3.16 -5.90 17.30
C LEU A 4 2.04 -6.28 16.33
N ILE A 5 1.39 -5.25 15.77
CA ILE A 5 0.42 -5.41 14.68
C ILE A 5 0.98 -4.70 13.44
N ILE A 6 1.08 -5.44 12.35
CA ILE A 6 1.55 -4.92 11.06
C ILE A 6 0.38 -4.86 10.10
N PHE A 7 0.03 -3.64 9.68
CA PHE A 7 -1.08 -3.39 8.77
C PHE A 7 -0.61 -3.33 7.31
N ASP A 8 -1.45 -3.81 6.42
CA ASP A 8 -1.44 -3.32 5.05
C ASP A 8 -2.04 -1.90 5.02
N TRP A 9 -1.92 -1.21 3.89
CA TRP A 9 -2.38 0.17 3.73
C TRP A 9 -3.64 0.27 2.87
N ASP A 10 -3.51 -0.02 1.58
CA ASP A 10 -4.58 0.12 0.60
C ASP A 10 -5.67 -0.95 0.82
N GLY A 11 -6.91 -0.52 1.03
CA GLY A 11 -8.03 -1.41 1.35
C GLY A 11 -8.07 -1.89 2.82
N THR A 12 -7.14 -1.43 3.68
CA THR A 12 -7.07 -1.79 5.10
C THR A 12 -7.13 -0.55 6.00
N ILE A 13 -6.23 0.39 5.84
CA ILE A 13 -6.24 1.69 6.53
C ILE A 13 -7.00 2.73 5.69
N VAL A 14 -6.76 2.74 4.39
CA VAL A 14 -7.38 3.67 3.42
C VAL A 14 -8.35 2.92 2.53
N ASP A 15 -9.56 3.46 2.35
CA ASP A 15 -10.58 2.94 1.43
C ASP A 15 -10.25 3.31 -0.02
N SER A 16 -9.19 2.70 -0.53
CA SER A 16 -8.58 3.04 -1.82
C SER A 16 -8.89 2.04 -2.94
N THR A 17 -9.50 0.90 -2.63
CA THR A 17 -9.64 -0.20 -3.60
C THR A 17 -10.33 0.21 -4.89
N SER A 18 -11.51 0.84 -4.79
CA SER A 18 -12.28 1.29 -5.95
C SER A 18 -11.55 2.39 -6.73
N HIS A 19 -10.88 3.28 -6.01
CA HIS A 19 -10.10 4.37 -6.61
C HIS A 19 -8.86 3.85 -7.38
N ILE A 20 -8.16 2.84 -6.83
CA ILE A 20 -7.05 2.16 -7.51
C ILE A 20 -7.54 1.50 -8.80
N VAL A 21 -8.67 0.79 -8.75
CA VAL A 21 -9.28 0.14 -9.93
C VAL A 21 -9.57 1.17 -11.03
N GLN A 22 -10.20 2.28 -10.67
CA GLN A 22 -10.52 3.36 -11.62
C GLN A 22 -9.26 3.99 -12.21
N SER A 23 -8.29 4.33 -11.37
CA SER A 23 -7.03 4.97 -11.80
C SER A 23 -6.21 4.07 -12.74
N ILE A 24 -6.12 2.77 -12.45
CA ILE A 24 -5.45 1.79 -13.32
C ILE A 24 -6.17 1.69 -14.65
N ASN A 25 -7.49 1.49 -14.65
CA ASN A 25 -8.27 1.35 -15.87
C ASN A 25 -8.22 2.60 -16.73
N GLN A 26 -8.30 3.78 -16.13
CA GLN A 26 -8.21 5.05 -16.87
C GLN A 26 -6.80 5.25 -17.48
N ALA A 27 -5.74 4.91 -16.74
CA ALA A 27 -4.37 4.96 -17.26
C ALA A 27 -4.19 3.99 -18.45
N CYS A 28 -4.61 2.74 -18.29
CA CYS A 28 -4.51 1.73 -19.33
C CYS A 28 -5.37 2.06 -20.57
N PHE A 29 -6.58 2.59 -20.36
CA PHE A 29 -7.42 3.02 -21.49
C PHE A 29 -6.82 4.21 -22.25
N THR A 30 -6.23 5.15 -21.54
CA THR A 30 -5.59 6.31 -22.16
C THR A 30 -4.40 5.90 -23.02
N LEU A 31 -3.54 5.03 -22.49
CA LEU A 31 -2.28 4.62 -23.16
C LEU A 31 -2.48 3.51 -24.19
N TYR A 32 -3.31 2.51 -23.89
CA TYR A 32 -3.38 1.27 -24.65
C TYR A 32 -4.76 0.99 -25.25
N LYS A 33 -5.77 1.87 -25.02
CA LYS A 33 -7.18 1.65 -25.41
C LYS A 33 -7.76 0.34 -24.87
N HIS A 34 -7.27 -0.10 -23.71
CA HIS A 34 -7.67 -1.34 -23.08
C HIS A 34 -7.99 -1.13 -21.60
N THR A 35 -8.94 -1.90 -21.07
CA THR A 35 -9.29 -1.95 -19.65
C THR A 35 -9.23 -3.38 -19.14
N PHE A 36 -9.01 -3.54 -17.85
CA PHE A 36 -8.99 -4.85 -17.21
C PHE A 36 -10.25 -5.05 -16.36
N ASP A 37 -10.64 -6.31 -16.20
CA ASP A 37 -11.69 -6.70 -15.28
C ASP A 37 -11.31 -6.27 -13.84
N GLU A 38 -12.31 -5.82 -13.08
CA GLU A 38 -12.12 -5.33 -11.71
C GLU A 38 -11.51 -6.38 -10.79
N LYS A 39 -11.89 -7.66 -10.93
CA LYS A 39 -11.32 -8.76 -10.12
C LYS A 39 -9.84 -8.95 -10.42
N LYS A 40 -9.45 -8.82 -11.70
CA LYS A 40 -8.05 -8.90 -12.11
C LYS A 40 -7.23 -7.77 -11.49
N ILE A 41 -7.74 -6.54 -11.49
CA ILE A 41 -7.04 -5.41 -10.85
C ILE A 41 -6.99 -5.60 -9.33
N LYS A 42 -8.08 -6.00 -8.70
CA LYS A 42 -8.11 -6.26 -7.25
C LYS A 42 -7.11 -7.33 -6.81
N SER A 43 -6.83 -8.32 -7.65
CA SER A 43 -5.86 -9.37 -7.33
C SER A 43 -4.40 -8.91 -7.27
N VAL A 44 -4.10 -7.73 -7.79
CA VAL A 44 -2.74 -7.14 -7.77
C VAL A 44 -2.61 -5.98 -6.78
N ILE A 45 -3.70 -5.57 -6.10
CA ILE A 45 -3.63 -4.58 -5.02
C ILE A 45 -2.81 -5.16 -3.87
N GLY A 46 -1.90 -4.34 -3.33
CA GLY A 46 -0.95 -4.77 -2.30
C GLY A 46 0.42 -5.21 -2.84
N LEU A 47 0.52 -5.51 -4.14
CA LEU A 47 1.79 -5.69 -4.81
C LEU A 47 2.46 -4.34 -5.12
N SER A 48 3.77 -4.36 -5.44
CA SER A 48 4.43 -3.16 -5.97
C SER A 48 3.85 -2.78 -7.32
N LEU A 49 3.83 -1.48 -7.64
CA LEU A 49 3.27 -1.00 -8.91
C LEU A 49 3.93 -1.62 -10.15
N PRO A 50 5.28 -1.85 -10.20
CA PRO A 50 5.90 -2.55 -11.33
C PRO A 50 5.40 -4.00 -11.49
N ILE A 51 5.25 -4.73 -10.38
CA ILE A 51 4.74 -6.11 -10.43
C ILE A 51 3.26 -6.13 -10.83
N ALA A 52 2.45 -5.22 -10.30
CA ALA A 52 1.05 -5.07 -10.69
C ALA A 52 0.93 -4.77 -12.19
N PHE A 53 1.70 -3.84 -12.72
CA PHE A 53 1.75 -3.50 -14.13
C PHE A 53 2.10 -4.72 -15.00
N LYS A 54 3.22 -5.40 -14.70
CA LYS A 54 3.64 -6.61 -15.40
C LYS A 54 2.57 -7.71 -15.37
N THR A 55 1.95 -7.92 -14.22
CA THR A 55 0.89 -8.95 -14.05
C THR A 55 -0.35 -8.63 -14.86
N LEU A 56 -0.73 -7.36 -14.95
CA LEU A 56 -1.91 -6.92 -15.69
C LEU A 56 -1.68 -6.93 -17.21
N THR A 57 -0.57 -6.34 -17.65
CA THR A 57 -0.30 -6.07 -19.08
C THR A 57 0.53 -7.16 -19.75
N GLY A 58 1.32 -7.94 -19.00
CA GLY A 58 2.33 -8.85 -19.51
C GLY A 58 3.59 -8.15 -20.03
N SER A 59 3.65 -6.80 -20.00
CA SER A 59 4.80 -6.05 -20.50
C SER A 59 5.94 -6.00 -19.47
N GLU A 60 7.17 -6.12 -19.97
CA GLU A 60 8.42 -5.90 -19.23
C GLU A 60 9.13 -4.61 -19.65
N SER A 61 8.51 -3.81 -20.51
CA SER A 61 9.07 -2.55 -21.01
C SER A 61 9.12 -1.50 -19.90
N GLN A 62 10.33 -1.05 -19.57
CA GLN A 62 10.54 0.02 -18.59
C GLN A 62 9.91 1.34 -19.05
N THR A 63 9.92 1.62 -20.36
CA THR A 63 9.33 2.82 -20.95
C THR A 63 7.82 2.83 -20.75
N GLU A 64 7.14 1.73 -21.12
CA GLU A 64 5.70 1.58 -20.93
C GLU A 64 5.30 1.66 -19.44
N PHE A 65 6.08 1.02 -18.58
CA PHE A 65 5.86 1.14 -17.13
C PHE A 65 5.98 2.58 -16.64
N ASN A 66 6.98 3.33 -17.07
CA ASN A 66 7.16 4.71 -16.64
C ASN A 66 5.99 5.61 -17.07
N GLU A 67 5.54 5.49 -18.34
CA GLU A 67 4.37 6.20 -18.86
C GLU A 67 3.10 5.88 -18.06
N PHE A 68 2.87 4.58 -17.83
CA PHE A 68 1.75 4.11 -17.01
C PHE A 68 1.82 4.66 -15.59
N ALA A 69 2.98 4.53 -14.93
CA ALA A 69 3.17 4.95 -13.53
C ALA A 69 2.97 6.45 -13.35
N ASP A 70 3.44 7.26 -14.28
CA ASP A 70 3.30 8.72 -14.23
C ASP A 70 1.83 9.13 -14.41
N LEU A 71 1.10 8.50 -15.33
CA LEU A 71 -0.31 8.77 -15.53
C LEU A 71 -1.16 8.26 -14.35
N TYR A 72 -0.90 7.04 -13.88
CA TYR A 72 -1.57 6.47 -12.71
C TYR A 72 -1.42 7.36 -11.48
N LYS A 73 -0.21 7.83 -11.19
CA LYS A 73 0.05 8.72 -10.04
C LYS A 73 -0.73 10.04 -10.15
N LYS A 74 -0.78 10.64 -11.34
CA LYS A 74 -1.57 11.86 -11.60
C LYS A 74 -3.06 11.63 -11.34
N LEU A 75 -3.61 10.54 -11.86
CA LEU A 75 -5.02 10.18 -11.69
C LEU A 75 -5.34 9.88 -10.21
N TYR A 76 -4.47 9.14 -9.55
CA TYR A 76 -4.65 8.78 -8.13
C TYR A 76 -4.73 9.99 -7.20
N ILE A 77 -4.02 11.08 -7.50
CA ILE A 77 -3.96 12.29 -6.65
C ILE A 77 -5.21 13.17 -6.83
N ILE A 78 -5.90 13.12 -7.98
CA ILE A 78 -7.05 13.99 -8.28
C ILE A 78 -8.17 13.81 -7.26
N GLU A 79 -8.49 12.58 -6.92
CA GLU A 79 -9.50 12.22 -5.91
C GLU A 79 -8.89 11.31 -4.85
N ARG A 80 -8.11 11.89 -3.95
CA ARG A 80 -7.43 11.10 -2.93
C ARG A 80 -8.43 10.33 -2.06
N PRO A 81 -8.36 8.98 -2.00
CA PRO A 81 -9.24 8.18 -1.15
C PRO A 81 -8.96 8.49 0.33
N ARG A 82 -9.96 8.30 1.18
CA ARG A 82 -9.88 8.60 2.61
C ARG A 82 -9.63 7.34 3.45
N PRO A 83 -9.07 7.47 4.65
CA PRO A 83 -9.09 6.38 5.62
C PRO A 83 -10.53 5.94 5.92
N PHE A 84 -10.73 4.65 6.24
CA PHE A 84 -12.02 4.17 6.72
C PHE A 84 -12.43 4.94 7.98
N GLU A 85 -13.72 5.25 8.15
CA GLU A 85 -14.23 6.08 9.25
C GLU A 85 -13.83 5.55 10.65
N SER A 86 -13.77 4.24 10.83
CA SER A 86 -13.42 3.59 12.09
C SER A 86 -11.92 3.48 12.36
N VAL A 87 -11.07 3.81 11.40
CA VAL A 87 -9.61 3.57 11.49
C VAL A 87 -8.99 4.35 12.64
N ILE A 88 -9.22 5.64 12.74
CA ILE A 88 -8.59 6.49 13.78
C ILE A 88 -8.97 5.97 15.15
N LEU A 89 -10.25 5.70 15.40
CA LEU A 89 -10.73 5.17 16.69
C LEU A 89 -10.13 3.79 16.98
N GLY A 90 -9.96 2.94 15.95
CA GLY A 90 -9.31 1.65 16.06
C GLY A 90 -7.84 1.76 16.44
N LEU A 91 -7.09 2.63 15.77
CA LEU A 91 -5.67 2.89 16.06
C LEU A 91 -5.46 3.46 17.46
N ASP A 92 -6.30 4.41 17.90
CA ASP A 92 -6.28 4.95 19.25
C ASP A 92 -6.49 3.86 20.30
N ARG A 93 -7.48 2.99 20.10
CA ARG A 93 -7.74 1.87 21.02
C ARG A 93 -6.56 0.90 21.10
N LEU A 94 -5.93 0.57 19.99
CA LEU A 94 -4.77 -0.30 19.96
C LEU A 94 -3.58 0.33 20.69
N LYS A 95 -3.30 1.61 20.45
CA LYS A 95 -2.23 2.35 21.16
C LYS A 95 -2.49 2.40 22.65
N ASN A 96 -3.71 2.69 23.08
CA ASN A 96 -4.09 2.75 24.51
C ASN A 96 -4.02 1.38 25.19
N ASN A 97 -4.07 0.28 24.43
CA ASN A 97 -3.86 -1.08 24.94
C ASN A 97 -2.40 -1.57 24.76
N ASN A 98 -1.45 -0.65 24.60
CA ASN A 98 -0.01 -0.91 24.50
C ASN A 98 0.40 -1.81 23.30
N PHE A 99 -0.36 -1.79 22.21
CA PHE A 99 0.09 -2.40 20.96
C PHE A 99 1.10 -1.47 20.26
N THR A 100 2.15 -2.07 19.73
CA THR A 100 3.04 -1.40 18.77
C THR A 100 2.48 -1.62 17.37
N LEU A 101 2.40 -0.55 16.57
CA LEU A 101 1.79 -0.60 15.24
C LEU A 101 2.83 -0.28 14.17
N ALA A 102 2.75 -0.99 13.05
CA ALA A 102 3.61 -0.77 11.89
C ALA A 102 2.83 -0.97 10.58
N VAL A 103 3.44 -0.57 9.46
CA VAL A 103 2.85 -0.71 8.12
C VAL A 103 3.79 -1.48 7.21
N ALA A 104 3.25 -2.46 6.46
CA ALA A 104 3.91 -3.10 5.33
C ALA A 104 3.02 -2.92 4.08
N THR A 105 3.50 -2.24 3.04
CA THR A 105 2.65 -1.85 1.91
C THR A 105 3.33 -2.01 0.55
N GLY A 106 2.52 -2.29 -0.47
CA GLY A 106 2.94 -2.25 -1.89
C GLY A 106 3.16 -0.84 -2.44
N LYS A 107 2.82 0.22 -1.70
CA LYS A 107 3.12 1.61 -2.10
C LYS A 107 4.62 1.89 -2.09
N SER A 108 5.01 2.94 -2.82
CA SER A 108 6.35 3.53 -2.67
C SER A 108 6.45 4.34 -1.37
N ARG A 109 7.67 4.55 -0.88
CA ARG A 109 7.95 5.39 0.29
C ARG A 109 7.32 6.76 0.15
N ARG A 110 7.52 7.41 -0.99
CA ARG A 110 6.92 8.72 -1.28
C ARG A 110 5.39 8.69 -1.24
N GLY A 111 4.78 7.61 -1.74
CA GLY A 111 3.32 7.45 -1.73
C GLY A 111 2.78 7.32 -0.31
N LEU A 112 3.41 6.50 0.52
CA LEU A 112 3.02 6.31 1.93
C LEU A 112 3.24 7.60 2.75
N ASP A 113 4.37 8.29 2.58
CA ASP A 113 4.67 9.51 3.33
C ASP A 113 3.69 10.65 2.98
N ASN A 114 3.27 10.74 1.72
CA ASN A 114 2.21 11.66 1.29
C ASN A 114 0.88 11.36 1.99
N ASP A 115 0.52 10.08 2.12
CA ASP A 115 -0.71 9.67 2.81
C ASP A 115 -0.59 9.91 4.33
N PHE A 116 0.55 9.57 4.94
CA PHE A 116 0.81 9.88 6.35
C PHE A 116 0.63 11.37 6.67
N THR A 117 1.13 12.22 5.81
CA THR A 117 1.00 13.69 5.96
C THR A 117 -0.44 14.13 5.76
N ALA A 118 -1.10 13.66 4.70
CA ALA A 118 -2.45 14.07 4.35
C ALA A 118 -3.50 13.67 5.41
N TYR A 119 -3.29 12.55 6.09
CA TYR A 119 -4.25 12.01 7.06
C TYR A 119 -3.82 12.17 8.52
N ASP A 120 -2.63 12.73 8.78
CA ASP A 120 -2.02 12.83 10.12
C ASP A 120 -1.93 11.46 10.84
N LEU A 121 -1.57 10.40 10.09
CA LEU A 121 -1.51 9.04 10.61
C LEU A 121 -0.10 8.56 11.00
N ARG A 122 0.96 9.30 10.65
CA ARG A 122 2.34 8.90 10.97
C ARG A 122 2.55 8.62 12.45
N LYS A 123 1.93 9.37 13.32
CA LYS A 123 2.05 9.29 14.78
C LYS A 123 1.63 7.95 15.40
N TYR A 124 0.85 7.16 14.68
CA TYR A 124 0.38 5.86 15.15
C TYR A 124 1.41 4.75 14.96
N PHE A 125 2.28 4.88 13.96
CA PHE A 125 3.12 3.79 13.50
C PHE A 125 4.59 3.98 13.91
N SER A 126 5.15 2.95 14.55
CA SER A 126 6.54 2.93 15.03
C SER A 126 7.53 2.61 13.92
N ASP A 127 7.11 1.84 12.90
CA ASP A 127 7.91 1.50 11.72
C ASP A 127 7.00 1.33 10.49
N SER A 128 7.58 1.40 9.31
CA SER A 128 6.91 1.09 8.06
C SER A 128 7.88 0.65 6.98
N LYS A 129 7.46 -0.32 6.15
CA LYS A 129 8.21 -0.78 4.99
C LYS A 129 7.37 -0.70 3.73
N THR A 130 8.02 -0.30 2.65
CA THR A 130 7.40 -0.04 1.35
C THR A 130 8.04 -0.88 0.24
N ALA A 131 7.36 -0.98 -0.90
CA ALA A 131 7.76 -1.86 -1.98
C ALA A 131 9.02 -1.39 -2.76
N ASP A 132 9.49 -0.18 -2.54
CA ASP A 132 10.75 0.34 -3.06
C ASP A 132 11.93 0.20 -2.08
N GLU A 133 11.68 -0.30 -0.87
CA GLU A 133 12.70 -0.57 0.15
C GLU A 133 12.95 -2.07 0.34
N CYS A 134 11.99 -2.91 0.00
CA CYS A 134 12.02 -4.36 0.23
C CYS A 134 11.49 -5.09 -1.02
N PHE A 135 11.69 -6.41 -1.06
CA PHE A 135 10.98 -7.24 -2.03
C PHE A 135 9.47 -7.10 -1.86
N SER A 136 8.75 -7.01 -2.99
CA SER A 136 7.31 -6.89 -3.00
C SER A 136 6.63 -8.12 -2.37
N LYS A 137 5.47 -7.90 -1.77
CA LYS A 137 4.59 -9.00 -1.35
C LYS A 137 4.34 -9.98 -2.51
N PRO A 138 4.28 -11.30 -2.25
CA PRO A 138 4.16 -11.98 -0.96
C PRO A 138 5.48 -12.30 -0.25
N HIS A 139 6.62 -11.72 -0.67
CA HIS A 139 7.90 -11.95 0.01
C HIS A 139 7.82 -11.45 1.47
N PRO A 140 8.32 -12.21 2.47
CA PRO A 140 8.17 -11.88 3.88
C PRO A 140 9.06 -10.74 4.39
N GLN A 141 10.01 -10.27 3.60
CA GLN A 141 11.06 -9.34 4.03
C GLN A 141 10.54 -8.10 4.75
N MET A 142 9.47 -7.46 4.26
CA MET A 142 8.92 -6.27 4.92
C MET A 142 8.53 -6.55 6.38
N ILE A 143 7.90 -7.69 6.60
CA ILE A 143 7.44 -8.11 7.93
C ILE A 143 8.63 -8.46 8.81
N GLU A 144 9.60 -9.22 8.26
CA GLU A 144 10.81 -9.64 8.98
C GLU A 144 11.67 -8.46 9.42
N GLU A 145 11.87 -7.48 8.55
CA GLU A 145 12.60 -6.26 8.90
C GLU A 145 11.87 -5.43 9.96
N ILE A 146 10.54 -5.28 9.86
CA ILE A 146 9.75 -4.52 10.85
C ILE A 146 9.89 -5.13 12.24
N TYR A 147 9.64 -6.44 12.40
CA TYR A 147 9.70 -7.01 13.74
C TYR A 147 11.13 -7.07 14.29
N THR A 148 12.12 -7.23 13.42
CA THR A 148 13.54 -7.17 13.81
C THR A 148 13.93 -5.77 14.28
N ASN A 149 13.58 -4.74 13.52
CA ASN A 149 13.88 -3.35 13.86
C ASN A 149 13.23 -2.93 15.19
N LEU A 150 12.01 -3.42 15.44
CA LEU A 150 11.26 -3.11 16.65
C LEU A 150 11.54 -4.08 17.81
N MET A 151 12.48 -5.01 17.65
CA MET A 151 12.91 -6.02 18.64
C MET A 151 11.73 -6.89 19.14
N PHE A 152 10.85 -7.31 18.24
CA PHE A 152 9.79 -8.28 18.53
C PHE A 152 10.17 -9.66 18.04
N ASP A 153 9.73 -10.69 18.78
CA ASP A 153 9.80 -12.07 18.31
C ASP A 153 8.67 -12.33 17.31
N ARG A 154 8.92 -13.19 16.33
CA ARG A 154 7.94 -13.57 15.30
C ARG A 154 6.60 -14.04 15.89
N THR A 155 6.61 -14.68 17.07
CA THR A 155 5.40 -15.15 17.78
C THR A 155 4.57 -14.04 18.39
N SER A 156 5.10 -12.82 18.48
CA SER A 156 4.42 -11.65 19.03
C SER A 156 3.85 -10.73 17.94
N VAL A 157 3.88 -11.14 16.67
CA VAL A 157 3.46 -10.37 15.50
C VAL A 157 2.10 -10.88 15.00
N THR A 158 1.24 -9.94 14.66
CA THR A 158 -0.07 -10.17 14.02
C THR A 158 -0.21 -9.28 12.79
#